data_6ffcbfc546a6cea85c144f519f704d06
#
_entry.id   6ffcbfc546a6cea85c144f519f704d06
#
_cell.length_a   1.000
_cell.length_b   1.000
_cell.length_c   1.000
_cell.angle_alpha   90.00
_cell.angle_beta   90.00
_cell.angle_gamma   90.00
#
_symmetry.space_group_name_H-M   'P 1'
#
loop_
_entity.id
_entity.type
_entity.pdbx_description
1 polymer ?
#
loop_
_entity_poly.entity_id
_entity_poly.type
_entity_poly.pdbx_seq_one_letter_code
_entity_poly.pdbx_strand_id
1 'polypeptide(L)'
;MRRVLTAVAVMALPISLAAAPAVAASNGTSATNAVTSAQAAHTLNRPTTLVAQGPDDVCNYTDSRPSLHLGSSGAAVRQAQCYLNQAIGAGLDEDGDFGRVTQSATRDFQRCAGIVVDGRIGAQTWSFLSFWANAPGAPFC
;
A
#
# COMPACT_ATOMS: atom_id res chain seq x y z
N MET A 1 18.54 -48.02 18.89
CA MET A 1 17.49 -47.80 19.91
C MET A 1 18.00 -46.75 20.89
N ARG A 2 17.61 -45.51 20.75
CA ARG A 2 17.75 -44.49 21.81
C ARG A 2 16.63 -43.46 21.56
N ARG A 3 15.59 -43.54 22.40
CA ARG A 3 14.50 -42.55 22.45
C ARG A 3 14.96 -41.39 23.30
N VAL A 4 14.96 -40.17 22.75
CA VAL A 4 15.14 -38.93 23.51
C VAL A 4 13.76 -38.28 23.64
N LEU A 5 13.22 -38.33 24.86
CA LEU A 5 12.03 -37.57 25.27
C LEU A 5 12.50 -36.12 25.55
N THR A 6 11.97 -35.15 24.82
CA THR A 6 12.12 -33.74 25.17
C THR A 6 10.80 -33.22 25.73
N ALA A 7 10.85 -32.76 26.96
CA ALA A 7 9.73 -32.23 27.73
C ALA A 7 9.31 -30.87 27.18
N VAL A 8 8.00 -30.68 27.01
CA VAL A 8 7.36 -29.40 26.66
C VAL A 8 7.10 -28.65 27.96
N ALA A 9 7.81 -27.53 28.15
CA ALA A 9 7.52 -26.59 29.23
C ALA A 9 6.45 -25.59 28.79
N VAL A 10 5.27 -25.70 29.40
CA VAL A 10 4.17 -24.73 29.24
C VAL A 10 4.45 -23.57 30.21
N MET A 11 4.80 -22.41 29.66
CA MET A 11 4.85 -21.16 30.43
C MET A 11 3.51 -20.43 30.31
N ALA A 12 2.78 -20.39 31.42
CA ALA A 12 1.59 -19.58 31.60
C ALA A 12 2.02 -18.14 31.96
N LEU A 13 1.57 -17.15 31.16
CA LEU A 13 1.73 -15.74 31.44
C LEU A 13 0.48 -15.18 32.14
N PRO A 14 0.60 -14.34 33.16
CA PRO A 14 -0.54 -13.74 33.83
C PRO A 14 -1.11 -12.55 33.06
N ILE A 15 -2.43 -12.51 32.97
CA ILE A 15 -3.22 -11.42 32.38
C ILE A 15 -3.28 -10.29 33.43
N SER A 16 -2.63 -9.17 33.14
CA SER A 16 -2.76 -7.92 33.92
C SER A 16 -3.90 -7.09 33.38
N LEU A 17 -4.97 -6.98 34.15
CA LEU A 17 -6.06 -6.02 33.94
C LEU A 17 -5.57 -4.63 34.38
N ALA A 18 -5.42 -3.68 33.47
CA ALA A 18 -5.19 -2.29 33.77
C ALA A 18 -6.47 -1.48 33.52
N ALA A 19 -7.00 -0.88 34.60
CA ALA A 19 -8.15 -0.02 34.60
C ALA A 19 -7.83 1.34 33.96
N ALA A 20 -8.75 1.87 33.13
CA ALA A 20 -8.70 3.21 32.56
C ALA A 20 -9.23 4.25 33.55
N PRO A 21 -8.61 5.44 33.68
CA PRO A 21 -9.25 6.57 34.34
C PRO A 21 -10.09 7.37 33.33
N ALA A 22 -11.33 7.63 33.70
CA ALA A 22 -12.20 8.60 33.06
C ALA A 22 -11.69 10.01 33.37
N VAL A 23 -11.56 10.86 32.34
CA VAL A 23 -11.31 12.29 32.51
C VAL A 23 -12.54 13.07 32.06
N ALA A 24 -13.04 13.85 33.02
CA ALA A 24 -14.24 14.66 32.93
C ALA A 24 -14.09 15.83 31.95
N ALA A 25 -15.23 16.19 31.37
CA ALA A 25 -15.43 17.39 30.57
C ALA A 25 -15.26 18.66 31.41
N SER A 26 -14.62 19.68 30.84
CA SER A 26 -14.76 21.06 31.30
C SER A 26 -15.07 21.97 30.13
N ASN A 27 -16.29 22.52 30.17
CA ASN A 27 -16.74 23.65 29.37
C ASN A 27 -15.94 24.91 29.76
N GLY A 28 -15.48 25.62 28.79
CA GLY A 28 -14.88 26.94 28.94
C GLY A 28 -15.33 27.88 27.83
N THR A 29 -16.18 28.81 28.20
CA THR A 29 -16.88 29.83 27.44
C THR A 29 -15.95 30.99 27.02
N SER A 30 -16.21 31.52 25.83
CA SER A 30 -16.03 32.89 25.32
C SER A 30 -14.65 33.52 25.26
N ALA A 31 -14.26 33.95 24.08
CA ALA A 31 -13.90 35.35 23.79
C ALA A 31 -13.88 35.61 22.29
N THR A 32 -14.74 36.52 21.86
CA THR A 32 -14.80 37.27 20.62
C THR A 32 -13.45 37.87 20.23
N ASN A 33 -13.01 37.66 18.99
CA ASN A 33 -12.28 38.69 18.26
C ASN A 33 -12.58 38.54 16.76
N ALA A 34 -13.37 39.49 16.28
CA ALA A 34 -13.55 39.76 14.88
C ALA A 34 -12.30 40.42 14.33
N VAL A 35 -11.70 39.83 13.30
CA VAL A 35 -10.87 40.55 12.33
C VAL A 35 -11.24 40.04 10.94
N THR A 36 -11.89 40.93 10.22
CA THR A 36 -12.21 40.88 8.81
C THR A 36 -10.92 40.75 7.98
N SER A 37 -10.83 39.71 7.18
CA SER A 37 -10.09 39.75 5.93
C SER A 37 -10.63 38.66 5.02
N ALA A 38 -11.27 39.12 3.97
CA ALA A 38 -11.70 38.33 2.84
C ALA A 38 -10.49 37.70 2.16
N GLN A 39 -10.41 36.41 2.15
CA GLN A 39 -9.58 35.69 1.20
C GLN A 39 -10.30 34.43 0.75
N ALA A 40 -10.43 34.35 -0.56
CA ALA A 40 -11.17 33.38 -1.33
C ALA A 40 -11.04 31.94 -0.80
N ALA A 41 -12.17 31.38 -0.40
CA ALA A 41 -12.31 29.98 -0.10
C ALA A 41 -12.26 29.19 -1.42
N HIS A 42 -11.10 28.66 -1.76
CA HIS A 42 -11.04 27.49 -2.58
C HIS A 42 -11.31 26.26 -1.68
N THR A 43 -12.57 25.96 -1.57
CA THR A 43 -13.04 24.71 -0.96
C THR A 43 -12.58 23.55 -1.83
N LEU A 44 -11.39 23.07 -1.60
CA LEU A 44 -10.96 21.76 -2.09
C LEU A 44 -11.63 20.72 -1.21
N ASN A 45 -12.81 20.32 -1.61
CA ASN A 45 -13.46 19.14 -1.09
C ASN A 45 -12.72 17.91 -1.63
N ARG A 46 -11.59 17.59 -1.01
CA ARG A 46 -10.79 16.41 -1.31
C ARG A 46 -11.26 15.31 -0.36
N PRO A 47 -11.88 14.23 -0.86
CA PRO A 47 -12.10 13.08 -0.01
C PRO A 47 -10.73 12.54 0.42
N THR A 48 -10.46 12.65 1.71
CA THR A 48 -9.24 12.14 2.34
C THR A 48 -9.32 10.63 2.40
N THR A 49 -9.07 9.98 1.30
CA THR A 49 -8.65 8.59 1.32
C THR A 49 -7.14 8.64 1.39
N LEU A 50 -6.61 8.47 2.59
CA LEU A 50 -5.19 8.37 2.84
C LEU A 50 -4.67 7.07 2.21
N VAL A 51 -4.38 7.10 0.94
CA VAL A 51 -3.37 6.26 0.35
C VAL A 51 -2.17 7.19 0.22
N ALA A 52 -1.23 7.04 1.12
CA ALA A 52 -0.01 7.83 1.12
C ALA A 52 0.78 7.50 -0.15
N GLN A 53 0.51 8.25 -1.21
CA GLN A 53 1.52 8.52 -2.19
C GLN A 53 2.30 9.70 -1.64
N GLY A 54 3.45 9.40 -1.07
CA GLY A 54 4.41 10.43 -0.72
C GLY A 54 4.91 11.09 -2.01
N PRO A 55 5.46 12.31 -1.93
CA PRO A 55 6.08 12.98 -3.07
C PRO A 55 7.27 12.19 -3.68
N ASP A 56 7.60 11.04 -3.09
CA ASP A 56 8.76 10.21 -3.41
C ASP A 56 8.39 8.88 -4.08
N ASP A 57 7.15 8.70 -4.60
CA ASP A 57 6.81 7.48 -5.35
C ASP A 57 7.60 7.46 -6.66
N VAL A 58 8.35 6.37 -6.88
CA VAL A 58 9.19 6.18 -8.08
C VAL A 58 8.37 6.17 -9.37
N CYS A 59 7.07 5.90 -9.30
CA CYS A 59 6.14 5.87 -10.41
C CYS A 59 4.97 6.82 -10.15
N ASN A 60 4.74 7.79 -11.01
CA ASN A 60 3.76 8.85 -10.78
C ASN A 60 2.81 9.07 -11.98
N TYR A 61 2.16 7.99 -12.45
CA TYR A 61 1.17 8.07 -13.53
C TYR A 61 -0.25 8.31 -13.00
N THR A 62 -0.63 7.68 -11.87
CA THR A 62 -1.96 7.82 -11.26
C THR A 62 -2.02 7.21 -9.87
N ASP A 63 -2.90 7.76 -9.03
CA ASP A 63 -3.25 7.23 -7.70
C ASP A 63 -4.29 6.11 -7.78
N SER A 64 -4.91 5.92 -8.93
CA SER A 64 -5.95 4.92 -9.13
C SER A 64 -5.38 3.49 -9.11
N ARG A 65 -6.02 2.59 -8.38
CA ARG A 65 -5.60 1.19 -8.21
C ARG A 65 -6.72 0.21 -8.58
N PRO A 66 -7.27 0.26 -9.81
CA PRO A 66 -8.29 -0.67 -10.24
C PRO A 66 -7.73 -2.09 -10.37
N SER A 67 -8.62 -3.09 -10.48
CA SER A 67 -8.19 -4.42 -10.86
C SER A 67 -7.78 -4.44 -12.34
N LEU A 68 -6.54 -4.88 -12.61
CA LEU A 68 -5.99 -4.98 -13.97
C LEU A 68 -5.83 -6.43 -14.39
N HIS A 69 -6.03 -6.67 -15.67
CA HIS A 69 -5.90 -7.98 -16.29
C HIS A 69 -5.60 -7.83 -17.79
N LEU A 70 -5.36 -8.93 -18.47
CA LEU A 70 -5.14 -8.94 -19.93
C LEU A 70 -6.24 -8.16 -20.67
N GLY A 71 -5.83 -7.16 -21.45
CA GLY A 71 -6.71 -6.25 -22.19
C GLY A 71 -7.10 -4.97 -21.43
N SER A 72 -6.69 -4.79 -20.17
CA SER A 72 -6.81 -3.50 -19.49
C SER A 72 -5.88 -2.47 -20.13
N SER A 73 -6.26 -1.18 -20.11
CA SER A 73 -5.43 -0.10 -20.64
C SER A 73 -5.54 1.20 -19.84
N GLY A 74 -4.58 2.11 -20.03
CA GLY A 74 -4.57 3.46 -19.48
C GLY A 74 -3.52 3.70 -18.39
N ALA A 75 -3.65 4.82 -17.68
CA ALA A 75 -2.65 5.31 -16.72
C ALA A 75 -2.37 4.32 -15.58
N ALA A 76 -3.38 3.58 -15.11
CA ALA A 76 -3.19 2.57 -14.07
C ALA A 76 -2.34 1.38 -14.57
N VAL A 77 -2.40 1.04 -15.86
CA VAL A 77 -1.53 0.02 -16.45
C VAL A 77 -0.10 0.53 -16.52
N ARG A 78 0.12 1.79 -16.95
CA ARG A 78 1.46 2.41 -16.92
C ARG A 78 2.06 2.42 -15.53
N GLN A 79 1.27 2.75 -14.52
CA GLN A 79 1.70 2.72 -13.14
C GLN A 79 2.15 1.31 -12.72
N ALA A 80 1.40 0.28 -13.12
CA ALA A 80 1.73 -1.11 -12.84
C ALA A 80 2.99 -1.57 -13.58
N GLN A 81 3.15 -1.19 -14.85
CA GLN A 81 4.34 -1.50 -15.65
C GLN A 81 5.60 -0.86 -15.05
N CYS A 82 5.51 0.41 -14.65
CA CYS A 82 6.59 1.09 -13.95
C CYS A 82 6.95 0.37 -12.65
N TYR A 83 5.99 0.02 -11.82
CA TYR A 83 6.25 -0.71 -10.57
C TYR A 83 6.87 -2.10 -10.82
N LEU A 84 6.44 -2.83 -11.85
CA LEU A 84 7.04 -4.11 -12.23
C LEU A 84 8.50 -3.94 -12.67
N ASN A 85 8.79 -2.89 -13.44
CA ASN A 85 10.15 -2.55 -13.85
C ASN A 85 11.05 -2.26 -12.65
N GLN A 86 10.56 -1.47 -11.68
CA GLN A 86 11.32 -1.13 -10.49
C GLN A 86 11.46 -2.33 -9.53
N ALA A 87 10.37 -3.07 -9.29
CA ALA A 87 10.37 -4.14 -8.30
C ALA A 87 11.17 -5.38 -8.70
N ILE A 88 11.09 -5.79 -9.98
CA ILE A 88 11.72 -7.03 -10.46
C ILE A 88 12.59 -6.85 -11.72
N GLY A 89 12.80 -5.63 -12.19
CA GLY A 89 13.55 -5.38 -13.43
C GLY A 89 12.88 -5.99 -14.66
N ALA A 90 11.57 -5.93 -14.78
CA ALA A 90 10.80 -6.64 -15.80
C ALA A 90 11.09 -6.18 -17.24
N GLY A 91 11.64 -4.98 -17.43
CA GLY A 91 11.98 -4.43 -18.75
C GLY A 91 10.79 -4.21 -19.66
N LEU A 92 9.63 -3.86 -19.08
CA LEU A 92 8.40 -3.59 -19.82
C LEU A 92 8.43 -2.20 -20.44
N ASP A 93 7.84 -2.07 -21.64
CA ASP A 93 7.42 -0.76 -22.16
C ASP A 93 6.25 -0.25 -21.31
N GLU A 94 6.35 0.99 -20.85
CA GLU A 94 5.30 1.65 -20.05
C GLU A 94 4.26 2.29 -20.98
N ASP A 95 3.72 1.48 -21.90
CA ASP A 95 2.79 1.90 -22.96
C ASP A 95 1.35 2.07 -22.48
N GLY A 96 1.04 1.50 -21.30
CA GLY A 96 -0.30 1.52 -20.74
C GLY A 96 -1.23 0.45 -21.29
N ASP A 97 -0.69 -0.58 -21.94
CA ASP A 97 -1.46 -1.73 -22.41
C ASP A 97 -1.09 -2.99 -21.63
N PHE A 98 -2.09 -3.61 -20.98
CA PHE A 98 -1.88 -4.84 -20.24
C PHE A 98 -1.88 -6.03 -21.21
N GLY A 99 -0.76 -6.19 -21.90
CA GLY A 99 -0.52 -7.27 -22.83
C GLY A 99 -0.06 -8.58 -22.15
N ARG A 100 0.25 -9.58 -22.97
CA ARG A 100 0.75 -10.88 -22.48
C ARG A 100 2.10 -10.76 -21.76
N VAL A 101 2.95 -9.83 -22.18
CA VAL A 101 4.25 -9.58 -21.55
C VAL A 101 4.05 -9.00 -20.14
N THR A 102 3.18 -8.01 -20.00
CA THR A 102 2.80 -7.43 -18.69
C THR A 102 2.17 -8.49 -17.79
N GLN A 103 1.31 -9.37 -18.35
CA GLN A 103 0.72 -10.46 -17.58
C GLN A 103 1.76 -11.47 -17.10
N SER A 104 2.76 -11.80 -17.93
CA SER A 104 3.85 -12.70 -17.54
C SER A 104 4.67 -12.09 -16.41
N ALA A 105 5.08 -10.84 -16.56
CA ALA A 105 5.83 -10.11 -15.52
C ALA A 105 5.02 -10.02 -14.21
N THR A 106 3.70 -9.83 -14.29
CA THR A 106 2.83 -9.86 -13.10
C THR A 106 2.90 -11.20 -12.39
N ARG A 107 2.85 -12.31 -13.12
CA ARG A 107 2.98 -13.66 -12.52
C ARG A 107 4.36 -13.89 -11.93
N ASP A 108 5.42 -13.40 -12.56
CA ASP A 108 6.77 -13.51 -12.05
C ASP A 108 6.89 -12.74 -10.73
N PHE A 109 6.41 -11.50 -10.69
CA PHE A 109 6.32 -10.73 -9.46
C PHE A 109 5.52 -11.45 -8.36
N GLN A 110 4.35 -11.98 -8.69
CA GLN A 110 3.50 -12.69 -7.71
C GLN A 110 4.19 -13.91 -7.12
N ARG A 111 4.96 -14.68 -7.94
CA ARG A 111 5.78 -15.79 -7.44
C ARG A 111 6.85 -15.31 -6.48
N CYS A 112 7.58 -14.26 -6.83
CA CYS A 112 8.61 -13.67 -5.98
C CYS A 112 8.03 -13.15 -4.66
N ALA A 113 6.88 -12.50 -4.72
CA ALA A 113 6.20 -11.96 -3.55
C ALA A 113 5.51 -13.03 -2.68
N GLY A 114 5.46 -14.28 -3.12
CA GLY A 114 4.81 -15.37 -2.41
C GLY A 114 3.29 -15.20 -2.27
N ILE A 115 2.67 -14.51 -3.21
CA ILE A 115 1.22 -14.29 -3.25
C ILE A 115 0.55 -15.12 -4.34
N VAL A 116 -0.78 -15.05 -4.44
CA VAL A 116 -1.54 -15.81 -5.46
C VAL A 116 -1.08 -15.43 -6.87
N VAL A 117 -0.71 -16.43 -7.67
CA VAL A 117 -0.17 -16.28 -9.04
C VAL A 117 -1.28 -16.43 -10.06
N ASP A 118 -2.07 -15.40 -10.25
CA ASP A 118 -3.19 -15.37 -11.20
C ASP A 118 -2.92 -14.51 -12.45
N GLY A 119 -1.86 -13.70 -12.43
CA GLY A 119 -1.51 -12.77 -13.50
C GLY A 119 -2.46 -11.57 -13.59
N ARG A 120 -3.15 -11.25 -12.49
CA ARG A 120 -4.01 -10.07 -12.35
C ARG A 120 -3.44 -9.16 -11.27
N ILE A 121 -3.65 -7.87 -11.41
CA ILE A 121 -3.25 -6.91 -10.37
C ILE A 121 -4.51 -6.47 -9.63
N GLY A 122 -4.81 -7.14 -8.53
CA GLY A 122 -5.84 -6.76 -7.58
C GLY A 122 -5.25 -5.98 -6.40
N ALA A 123 -6.07 -5.69 -5.39
CA ALA A 123 -5.68 -4.87 -4.23
C ALA A 123 -4.42 -5.41 -3.51
N GLN A 124 -4.32 -6.73 -3.32
CA GLN A 124 -3.13 -7.35 -2.72
C GLN A 124 -1.89 -7.13 -3.57
N THR A 125 -1.96 -7.41 -4.87
CA THR A 125 -0.82 -7.25 -5.78
C THR A 125 -0.38 -5.78 -5.85
N TRP A 126 -1.32 -4.83 -5.86
CA TRP A 126 -1.00 -3.40 -5.81
C TRP A 126 -0.21 -3.00 -4.57
N SER A 127 -0.61 -3.48 -3.40
CA SER A 127 0.09 -3.18 -2.15
C SER A 127 1.53 -3.69 -2.16
N PHE A 128 1.75 -4.90 -2.65
CA PHE A 128 3.09 -5.48 -2.77
C PHE A 128 3.93 -4.77 -3.84
N LEU A 129 3.34 -4.44 -5.00
CA LEU A 129 4.03 -3.71 -6.07
C LEU A 129 4.50 -2.33 -5.59
N SER A 130 3.61 -1.56 -4.97
CA SER A 130 3.95 -0.24 -4.44
C SER A 130 5.06 -0.32 -3.38
N PHE A 131 4.99 -1.30 -2.47
CA PHE A 131 6.01 -1.50 -1.45
C PHE A 131 7.39 -1.83 -2.06
N TRP A 132 7.46 -2.84 -2.93
CA TRP A 132 8.72 -3.31 -3.47
C TRP A 132 9.33 -2.37 -4.51
N ALA A 133 8.51 -1.68 -5.31
CA ALA A 133 9.01 -0.69 -6.27
C ALA A 133 9.70 0.50 -5.59
N ASN A 134 9.23 0.87 -4.40
CA ASN A 134 9.79 1.98 -3.62
C ASN A 134 10.82 1.52 -2.56
N ALA A 135 11.09 0.22 -2.46
CA ALA A 135 12.05 -0.30 -1.49
C ALA A 135 13.49 -0.01 -1.91
N PRO A 136 14.37 0.39 -0.98
CA PRO A 136 15.79 0.54 -1.28
C PRO A 136 16.38 -0.84 -1.63
N GLY A 137 17.12 -0.91 -2.75
CA GLY A 137 17.76 -2.14 -3.19
C GLY A 137 16.93 -3.03 -4.12
N ALA A 138 15.84 -2.50 -4.71
CA ALA A 138 15.16 -3.17 -5.82
C ALA A 138 16.15 -3.40 -7.01
N PRO A 139 15.96 -4.46 -7.81
CA PRO A 139 14.91 -5.47 -7.77
C PRO A 139 15.10 -6.50 -6.65
N PHE A 140 13.98 -7.00 -6.10
CA PHE A 140 14.02 -7.89 -4.93
C PHE A 140 14.01 -9.39 -5.28
N CYS A 141 13.96 -9.70 -6.58
CA CYS A 141 13.81 -11.07 -7.08
C CYS A 141 14.84 -11.45 -8.16
#